data_f50a0c72cd1ebbba83c0cc94de8ecc45
#
_entry.id   f50a0c72cd1ebbba83c0cc94de8ecc45
#
_cell.length_a   1.000
_cell.length_b   1.000
_cell.length_c   1.000
_cell.angle_alpha   90.00
_cell.angle_beta   90.00
_cell.angle_gamma   90.00
#
_symmetry.space_group_name_H-M   'P 1'
#
loop_
_entity.id
_entity.type
_entity.pdbx_description
1 polymer ?
#
loop_
_entity_poly.entity_id
_entity_poly.type
_entity_poly.pdbx_seq_one_letter_code
_entity_poly.pdbx_strand_id
1 'polypeptide(L)'
;MTTITTTTTKIKIALVEDHLVVRQCLALMLEDLPELELVFDAANGQEFLDQLDEKEIDVVLLDLEMPVMNGFQTVKELKKRDSTIKIVMLTMHNDFEIAYEMIQDGIDAYLLKECTIDEMLECLQKVYLNENYSNSFMNDAMINNLAEERKSKTRIEQLKLNERELIILKLICDGRKSLYISEKVNTSKKNIDYMRTKLMQKFNVSTSNELMRVAILYGFYKPRTNFEIENDLNINKDIKKIQLKKSGF
;
A
#
# COMPACT_ATOMS: atom_id res chain seq x y z
N MET A 1 24.68 18.83 47.63
CA MET A 1 24.24 17.76 46.71
C MET A 1 23.25 18.37 45.76
N THR A 2 23.69 18.72 44.57
CA THR A 2 22.83 19.29 43.53
C THR A 2 22.19 18.15 42.79
N THR A 3 20.93 17.89 43.04
CA THR A 3 20.09 16.93 42.29
C THR A 3 19.92 17.47 40.88
N ILE A 4 20.65 16.92 39.94
CA ILE A 4 20.42 17.14 38.50
C ILE A 4 19.15 16.38 38.17
N THR A 5 18.02 17.06 38.15
CA THR A 5 16.79 16.58 37.53
C THR A 5 17.01 16.59 36.02
N THR A 6 17.44 15.45 35.47
CA THR A 6 17.35 15.20 34.03
C THR A 6 15.86 15.13 33.69
N THR A 7 15.32 16.21 33.17
CA THR A 7 14.02 16.21 32.50
C THR A 7 14.18 15.34 31.23
N THR A 8 13.92 14.08 31.34
CA THR A 8 13.77 13.19 30.17
C THR A 8 12.56 13.69 29.41
N THR A 9 12.78 14.21 28.20
CA THR A 9 11.68 14.62 27.32
C THR A 9 10.88 13.36 26.98
N LYS A 10 9.61 13.37 27.32
CA LYS A 10 8.71 12.25 27.00
C LYS A 10 8.43 12.21 25.49
N ILE A 11 8.29 11.01 24.94
CA ILE A 11 7.88 10.81 23.55
C ILE A 11 6.38 11.08 23.45
N LYS A 12 5.99 12.05 22.64
CA LYS A 12 4.59 12.44 22.42
C LYS A 12 3.93 11.48 21.43
N ILE A 13 2.92 10.74 21.89
CA ILE A 13 2.24 9.70 21.13
C ILE A 13 0.81 10.12 20.77
N ALA A 14 0.39 9.85 19.53
CA ALA A 14 -1.03 9.72 19.20
C ALA A 14 -1.38 8.25 18.98
N LEU A 15 -2.56 7.83 19.43
CA LEU A 15 -3.10 6.47 19.25
C LEU A 15 -4.30 6.51 18.33
N VAL A 16 -4.30 5.69 17.27
CA VAL A 16 -5.41 5.62 16.31
C VAL A 16 -5.90 4.18 16.20
N GLU A 17 -7.09 3.92 16.71
CA GLU A 17 -7.69 2.60 16.90
C GLU A 17 -9.22 2.72 16.91
N ASP A 18 -9.93 1.97 16.06
CA ASP A 18 -11.39 2.09 15.98
C ASP A 18 -12.13 1.34 17.10
N HIS A 19 -11.57 0.24 17.59
CA HIS A 19 -12.17 -0.55 18.66
C HIS A 19 -12.04 0.14 20.02
N LEU A 20 -13.13 0.73 20.51
CA LEU A 20 -13.15 1.54 21.73
C LEU A 20 -12.46 0.87 22.93
N VAL A 21 -12.72 -0.42 23.18
CA VAL A 21 -12.14 -1.14 24.34
C VAL A 21 -10.64 -1.30 24.16
N VAL A 22 -10.18 -1.65 22.95
CA VAL A 22 -8.74 -1.79 22.63
C VAL A 22 -8.06 -0.44 22.78
N ARG A 23 -8.62 0.62 22.23
CA ARG A 23 -8.10 1.99 22.32
C ARG A 23 -7.95 2.45 23.76
N GLN A 24 -8.97 2.21 24.62
CA GLN A 24 -8.90 2.57 26.02
C GLN A 24 -7.85 1.74 26.79
N CYS A 25 -7.74 0.44 26.53
CA CYS A 25 -6.70 -0.40 27.15
C CYS A 25 -5.30 0.05 26.74
N LEU A 26 -5.07 0.31 25.45
CA LEU A 26 -3.78 0.80 24.96
C LEU A 26 -3.47 2.19 25.52
N ALA A 27 -4.44 3.09 25.60
CA ALA A 27 -4.26 4.41 26.20
C ALA A 27 -3.78 4.31 27.66
N LEU A 28 -4.45 3.50 28.46
CA LEU A 28 -4.06 3.27 29.86
C LEU A 28 -2.64 2.68 29.97
N MET A 29 -2.29 1.73 29.09
CA MET A 29 -0.95 1.15 29.06
C MET A 29 0.13 2.17 28.69
N LEU A 30 -0.15 3.06 27.72
CA LEU A 30 0.79 4.10 27.32
C LEU A 30 0.97 5.16 28.39
N GLU A 31 -0.10 5.54 29.10
CA GLU A 31 -0.06 6.49 30.21
C GLU A 31 0.75 5.99 31.41
N ASP A 32 0.79 4.65 31.63
CA ASP A 32 1.54 4.02 32.73
C ASP A 32 3.05 3.99 32.47
N LEU A 33 3.49 4.27 31.24
CA LEU A 33 4.90 4.31 30.84
C LEU A 33 5.49 5.72 31.02
N PRO A 34 6.46 5.91 31.93
CA PRO A 34 6.97 7.24 32.29
C PRO A 34 7.71 7.93 31.14
N GLU A 35 8.19 7.19 30.14
CA GLU A 35 8.89 7.69 28.95
C GLU A 35 7.96 8.26 27.90
N LEU A 36 6.67 7.97 27.99
CA LEU A 36 5.67 8.31 26.99
C LEU A 36 4.69 9.39 27.49
N GLU A 37 4.12 10.14 26.56
CA GLU A 37 3.01 11.06 26.76
C GLU A 37 1.96 10.80 25.70
N LEU A 38 0.80 10.23 26.08
CA LEU A 38 -0.33 10.13 25.18
C LEU A 38 -0.98 11.51 25.03
N VAL A 39 -0.78 12.15 23.87
CA VAL A 39 -1.31 13.49 23.60
C VAL A 39 -2.80 13.46 23.26
N PHE A 40 -3.21 12.46 22.46
CA PHE A 40 -4.60 12.20 22.14
C PHE A 40 -4.79 10.81 21.53
N ASP A 41 -6.04 10.36 21.50
CA ASP A 41 -6.48 9.20 20.75
C ASP A 41 -7.54 9.57 19.70
N ALA A 42 -7.70 8.74 18.68
CA ALA A 42 -8.67 8.90 17.60
C ALA A 42 -9.27 7.55 17.18
N ALA A 43 -10.51 7.56 16.68
CA ALA A 43 -11.20 6.35 16.26
C ALA A 43 -10.96 5.97 14.78
N ASN A 44 -10.32 6.83 14.01
CA ASN A 44 -9.98 6.61 12.60
C ASN A 44 -8.98 7.65 12.10
N GLY A 45 -8.45 7.42 10.90
CA GLY A 45 -7.44 8.30 10.32
C GLY A 45 -7.92 9.75 10.07
N GLN A 46 -9.21 9.96 9.76
CA GLN A 46 -9.72 11.31 9.54
C GLN A 46 -9.75 12.10 10.85
N GLU A 47 -10.29 11.52 11.92
CA GLU A 47 -10.30 12.14 13.26
C GLU A 47 -8.89 12.43 13.77
N PHE A 48 -7.94 11.54 13.48
CA PHE A 48 -6.52 11.77 13.77
C PHE A 48 -5.96 12.99 13.03
N LEU A 49 -6.18 13.09 11.71
CA LEU A 49 -5.67 14.20 10.91
C LEU A 49 -6.31 15.55 11.31
N ASP A 50 -7.58 15.54 11.69
CA ASP A 50 -8.30 16.74 12.13
C ASP A 50 -7.72 17.27 13.46
N GLN A 51 -7.33 16.36 14.39
CA GLN A 51 -6.72 16.74 15.66
C GLN A 51 -5.22 17.13 15.52
N LEU A 52 -4.53 16.58 14.53
CA LEU A 52 -3.11 16.79 14.30
C LEU A 52 -2.77 18.27 13.99
N ASP A 53 -3.69 19.01 13.37
CA ASP A 53 -3.46 20.41 13.01
C ASP A 53 -3.32 21.32 14.23
N GLU A 54 -3.73 20.87 15.42
CA GLU A 54 -3.71 21.61 16.68
C GLU A 54 -2.69 21.06 17.71
N LYS A 55 -2.10 19.91 17.46
CA LYS A 55 -1.30 19.16 18.44
C LYS A 55 0.02 18.68 17.86
N GLU A 56 1.09 18.82 18.64
CA GLU A 56 2.39 18.26 18.28
C GLU A 56 2.55 16.85 18.81
N ILE A 57 2.93 15.93 17.94
CA ILE A 57 3.28 14.54 18.28
C ILE A 57 4.57 14.13 17.59
N ASP A 58 5.27 13.18 18.21
CA ASP A 58 6.49 12.60 17.67
C ASP A 58 6.20 11.31 16.89
N VAL A 59 5.33 10.46 17.44
CA VAL A 59 5.00 9.14 16.92
C VAL A 59 3.50 8.92 16.91
N VAL A 60 2.98 8.30 15.86
CA VAL A 60 1.62 7.77 15.81
C VAL A 60 1.65 6.25 15.87
N LEU A 61 0.91 5.66 16.83
CA LEU A 61 0.52 4.25 16.83
C LEU A 61 -0.79 4.14 16.04
N LEU A 62 -0.75 3.44 14.91
CA LEU A 62 -1.82 3.46 13.91
C LEU A 62 -2.30 2.05 13.60
N ASP A 63 -3.58 1.78 13.83
CA ASP A 63 -4.18 0.55 13.30
C ASP A 63 -4.40 0.61 11.79
N LEU A 64 -4.41 -0.56 11.18
CA LEU A 64 -4.56 -0.71 9.75
C LEU A 64 -6.03 -0.65 9.32
N GLU A 65 -6.90 -1.41 9.95
CA GLU A 65 -8.31 -1.52 9.60
C GLU A 65 -9.18 -0.62 10.46
N MET A 66 -9.63 0.47 9.88
CA MET A 66 -10.52 1.41 10.54
C MET A 66 -11.57 1.93 9.56
N PRO A 67 -12.80 2.26 10.02
CA PRO A 67 -13.82 2.90 9.19
C PRO A 67 -13.41 4.33 8.80
N VAL A 68 -14.09 4.90 7.82
CA VAL A 68 -13.92 6.29 7.33
C VAL A 68 -12.59 6.49 6.61
N MET A 69 -11.47 6.38 7.33
CA MET A 69 -10.10 6.45 6.79
C MET A 69 -9.24 5.40 7.49
N ASN A 70 -8.78 4.42 6.73
CA ASN A 70 -7.94 3.33 7.23
C ASN A 70 -6.46 3.71 7.33
N GLY A 71 -5.63 2.80 7.87
CA GLY A 71 -4.20 3.02 8.07
C GLY A 71 -3.45 3.33 6.77
N PHE A 72 -3.74 2.64 5.66
CA PHE A 72 -3.13 2.93 4.35
C PHE A 72 -3.39 4.36 3.88
N GLN A 73 -4.63 4.80 3.98
CA GLN A 73 -5.03 6.14 3.58
C GLN A 73 -4.39 7.20 4.48
N THR A 74 -4.33 6.93 5.79
CA THR A 74 -3.72 7.82 6.78
C THR A 74 -2.23 8.00 6.52
N VAL A 75 -1.49 6.92 6.27
CA VAL A 75 -0.05 6.98 5.91
C VAL A 75 0.15 7.82 4.66
N LYS A 76 -0.64 7.61 3.61
CA LYS A 76 -0.54 8.38 2.36
C LYS A 76 -0.79 9.87 2.57
N GLU A 77 -1.76 10.24 3.40
CA GLU A 77 -2.03 11.64 3.72
C GLU A 77 -0.90 12.26 4.55
N LEU A 78 -0.35 11.55 5.54
CA LEU A 78 0.82 12.02 6.30
C LEU A 78 2.04 12.26 5.41
N LYS A 79 2.33 11.33 4.48
CA LYS A 79 3.44 11.48 3.54
C LYS A 79 3.25 12.65 2.56
N LYS A 80 2.02 12.95 2.14
CA LYS A 80 1.73 14.14 1.31
C LYS A 80 1.95 15.45 2.06
N ARG A 81 1.74 15.47 3.37
CA ARG A 81 1.96 16.65 4.21
C ARG A 81 3.44 16.90 4.53
N ASP A 82 4.36 16.08 4.02
CA ASP A 82 5.81 16.10 4.34
C ASP A 82 6.04 16.08 5.87
N SER A 83 5.24 15.28 6.55
CA SER A 83 5.24 15.20 8.01
C SER A 83 6.48 14.48 8.53
N THR A 84 7.08 15.02 9.57
CA THR A 84 8.20 14.40 10.31
C THR A 84 7.75 13.37 11.35
N ILE A 85 6.44 13.20 11.51
CA ILE A 85 5.86 12.26 12.46
C ILE A 85 6.24 10.83 12.08
N LYS A 86 6.72 10.10 13.07
CA LYS A 86 7.06 8.69 12.96
C LYS A 86 5.79 7.84 12.95
N ILE A 87 5.74 6.86 12.08
CA ILE A 87 4.56 6.02 11.89
C ILE A 87 4.87 4.59 12.31
N VAL A 88 4.24 4.14 13.38
CA VAL A 88 4.32 2.76 13.86
C VAL A 88 2.94 2.11 13.66
N MET A 89 2.87 1.13 12.75
CA MET A 89 1.66 0.33 12.61
C MET A 89 1.52 -0.62 13.80
N LEU A 90 0.31 -0.70 14.37
CA LEU A 90 -0.04 -1.64 15.43
C LEU A 90 -1.35 -2.34 15.06
N THR A 91 -1.28 -3.56 14.55
CA THR A 91 -2.42 -4.22 13.91
C THR A 91 -2.48 -5.72 14.22
N MET A 92 -3.66 -6.33 14.01
CA MET A 92 -3.84 -7.79 14.08
C MET A 92 -3.42 -8.51 12.79
N HIS A 93 -3.12 -7.77 11.71
CA HIS A 93 -2.76 -8.36 10.42
C HIS A 93 -1.33 -8.90 10.43
N ASN A 94 -1.21 -10.23 10.31
CA ASN A 94 0.05 -10.95 10.18
C ASN A 94 0.38 -11.35 8.73
N ASP A 95 -0.08 -10.57 7.75
CA ASP A 95 0.16 -10.78 6.33
C ASP A 95 1.45 -10.08 5.90
N PHE A 96 2.38 -10.86 5.34
CA PHE A 96 3.69 -10.35 4.92
C PHE A 96 3.62 -9.41 3.72
N GLU A 97 2.63 -9.58 2.83
CA GLU A 97 2.45 -8.69 1.67
C GLU A 97 2.01 -7.31 2.14
N ILE A 98 1.04 -7.26 3.07
CA ILE A 98 0.56 -6.02 3.68
C ILE A 98 1.71 -5.31 4.42
N ALA A 99 2.43 -6.03 5.25
CA ALA A 99 3.56 -5.45 6.00
C ALA A 99 4.63 -4.89 5.06
N TYR A 100 4.98 -5.63 4.00
CA TYR A 100 5.93 -5.16 3.00
C TYR A 100 5.45 -3.91 2.27
N GLU A 101 4.17 -3.88 1.83
CA GLU A 101 3.58 -2.70 1.17
C GLU A 101 3.64 -1.46 2.08
N MET A 102 3.29 -1.61 3.36
CA MET A 102 3.35 -0.53 4.33
C MET A 102 4.78 -0.02 4.57
N ILE A 103 5.77 -0.93 4.64
CA ILE A 103 7.19 -0.56 4.75
C ILE A 103 7.63 0.24 3.51
N GLN A 104 7.21 -0.17 2.31
CA GLN A 104 7.50 0.56 1.07
C GLN A 104 6.79 1.92 1.01
N ASP A 105 5.61 2.05 1.58
CA ASP A 105 4.89 3.33 1.73
C ASP A 105 5.55 4.25 2.79
N GLY A 106 6.57 3.74 3.49
CA GLY A 106 7.47 4.54 4.32
C GLY A 106 7.05 4.64 5.79
N ILE A 107 6.39 3.63 6.35
CA ILE A 107 6.23 3.53 7.80
C ILE A 107 7.58 3.27 8.48
N ASP A 108 7.72 3.65 9.74
CA ASP A 108 8.96 3.48 10.50
C ASP A 108 9.02 2.12 11.20
N ALA A 109 7.88 1.53 11.59
CA ALA A 109 7.80 0.18 12.15
C ALA A 109 6.43 -0.48 11.95
N TYR A 110 6.41 -1.81 12.04
CA TYR A 110 5.21 -2.64 11.98
C TYR A 110 5.20 -3.59 13.17
N LEU A 111 4.23 -3.46 14.06
CA LEU A 111 4.00 -4.29 15.23
C LEU A 111 2.68 -5.04 15.11
N LEU A 112 2.68 -6.28 15.55
CA LEU A 112 1.43 -7.01 15.78
C LEU A 112 0.87 -6.65 17.16
N LYS A 113 -0.45 -6.57 17.29
CA LYS A 113 -1.13 -6.33 18.59
C LYS A 113 -0.88 -7.43 19.63
N GLU A 114 -0.20 -8.51 19.22
CA GLU A 114 0.29 -9.59 20.09
C GLU A 114 1.67 -9.28 20.71
N CYS A 115 2.32 -8.17 20.33
CA CYS A 115 3.61 -7.79 20.89
C CYS A 115 3.52 -7.49 22.38
N THR A 116 4.62 -7.68 23.08
CA THR A 116 4.71 -7.31 24.51
C THR A 116 4.84 -5.79 24.67
N ILE A 117 4.54 -5.30 25.89
CA ILE A 117 4.71 -3.88 26.22
C ILE A 117 6.17 -3.46 26.05
N ASP A 118 7.11 -4.33 26.45
CA ASP A 118 8.54 -4.06 26.32
C ASP A 118 8.98 -3.91 24.85
N GLU A 119 8.48 -4.77 23.96
CA GLU A 119 8.72 -4.67 22.51
C GLU A 119 8.13 -3.38 21.92
N MET A 120 6.93 -3.00 22.36
CA MET A 120 6.30 -1.74 21.93
C MET A 120 7.12 -0.54 22.38
N LEU A 121 7.53 -0.51 23.64
CA LEU A 121 8.34 0.58 24.19
C LEU A 121 9.70 0.67 23.50
N GLU A 122 10.39 -0.45 23.30
CA GLU A 122 11.65 -0.50 22.56
C GLU A 122 11.48 0.04 21.13
N CYS A 123 10.40 -0.36 20.44
CA CYS A 123 10.08 0.12 19.10
C CYS A 123 9.91 1.65 19.09
N LEU A 124 9.06 2.18 19.97
CA LEU A 124 8.77 3.62 20.05
C LEU A 124 10.02 4.45 20.34
N GLN A 125 10.87 3.98 21.27
CA GLN A 125 12.12 4.67 21.61
C GLN A 125 13.10 4.69 20.42
N LYS A 126 13.32 3.56 19.75
CA LYS A 126 14.22 3.47 18.59
C LYS A 126 13.73 4.31 17.42
N VAL A 127 12.44 4.24 17.12
CA VAL A 127 11.82 5.02 16.03
C VAL A 127 11.92 6.53 16.32
N TYR A 128 11.66 6.96 17.55
CA TYR A 128 11.81 8.35 17.98
C TYR A 128 13.24 8.85 17.82
N LEU A 129 14.23 8.05 18.20
CA LEU A 129 15.66 8.38 18.06
C LEU A 129 16.18 8.30 16.61
N ASN A 130 15.34 8.02 15.63
CA ASN A 130 15.72 7.73 14.25
C ASN A 130 16.68 6.53 14.11
N GLU A 131 16.62 5.60 15.04
CA GLU A 131 17.32 4.34 14.94
C GLU A 131 16.49 3.34 14.13
N ASN A 132 17.17 2.43 13.42
CA ASN A 132 16.49 1.38 12.69
C ASN A 132 15.85 0.40 13.67
N TYR A 133 14.53 0.28 13.61
CA TYR A 133 13.80 -0.78 14.27
C TYR A 133 13.43 -1.88 13.27
N SER A 134 13.65 -3.12 13.68
CA SER A 134 13.21 -4.28 12.91
C SER A 134 12.93 -5.43 13.87
N ASN A 135 11.84 -6.11 13.65
CA ASN A 135 11.49 -7.34 14.36
C ASN A 135 11.50 -8.55 13.41
N SER A 136 11.30 -9.76 13.95
CA SER A 136 11.29 -10.98 13.14
C SER A 136 10.25 -10.93 12.04
N PHE A 137 9.04 -10.43 12.34
CA PHE A 137 7.95 -10.33 11.37
C PHE A 137 8.28 -9.40 10.19
N MET A 138 8.84 -8.22 10.45
CA MET A 138 9.28 -7.29 9.40
C MET A 138 10.39 -7.91 8.53
N ASN A 139 11.34 -8.60 9.15
CA ASN A 139 12.42 -9.29 8.43
C ASN A 139 11.86 -10.40 7.54
N ASP A 140 10.94 -11.21 8.05
CA ASP A 140 10.29 -12.27 7.29
C ASP A 140 9.45 -11.71 6.13
N ALA A 141 8.74 -10.59 6.32
CA ALA A 141 8.02 -9.90 5.26
C ALA A 141 8.95 -9.46 4.12
N MET A 142 10.09 -8.88 4.45
CA MET A 142 11.10 -8.47 3.48
C MET A 142 11.70 -9.68 2.72
N ILE A 143 12.06 -10.74 3.44
CA ILE A 143 12.64 -11.96 2.85
C ILE A 143 11.63 -12.66 1.94
N ASN A 144 10.39 -12.83 2.38
CA ASN A 144 9.33 -13.47 1.60
C ASN A 144 9.04 -12.70 0.31
N ASN A 145 8.96 -11.37 0.39
CA ASN A 145 8.73 -10.56 -0.80
C ASN A 145 9.90 -10.66 -1.80
N LEU A 146 11.14 -10.58 -1.33
CA LEU A 146 12.32 -10.78 -2.18
C LEU A 146 12.35 -12.16 -2.84
N ALA A 147 11.88 -13.20 -2.13
CA ALA A 147 11.79 -14.54 -2.71
C ALA A 147 10.72 -14.63 -3.80
N GLU A 148 9.55 -14.01 -3.58
CA GLU A 148 8.48 -13.95 -4.58
C GLU A 148 8.88 -13.11 -5.81
N GLU A 149 9.55 -11.98 -5.63
CA GLU A 149 10.11 -11.20 -6.74
C GLU A 149 11.10 -11.99 -7.58
N ARG A 150 11.99 -12.75 -6.94
CA ARG A 150 12.95 -13.62 -7.65
C ARG A 150 12.23 -14.71 -8.43
N LYS A 151 11.23 -15.38 -7.83
CA LYS A 151 10.43 -16.39 -8.52
C LYS A 151 9.67 -15.79 -9.71
N SER A 152 9.11 -14.59 -9.54
CA SER A 152 8.42 -13.85 -10.60
C SER A 152 9.35 -13.50 -11.75
N LYS A 153 10.56 -12.95 -11.47
CA LYS A 153 11.57 -12.64 -12.49
C LYS A 153 11.98 -13.89 -13.27
N THR A 154 12.25 -15.01 -12.59
CA THR A 154 12.62 -16.27 -13.24
C THR A 154 11.48 -16.79 -14.13
N ARG A 155 10.23 -16.72 -13.69
CA ARG A 155 9.05 -17.08 -14.50
C ARG A 155 8.85 -16.15 -15.68
N ILE A 156 9.04 -14.84 -15.50
CA ILE A 156 9.00 -13.83 -16.57
C ILE A 156 10.00 -14.19 -17.67
N GLU A 157 11.25 -14.50 -17.29
CA GLU A 157 12.30 -14.91 -18.23
C GLU A 157 11.95 -16.21 -18.95
N GLN A 158 11.35 -17.19 -18.27
CA GLN A 158 10.91 -18.47 -18.86
C GLN A 158 9.78 -18.30 -19.86
N LEU A 159 8.83 -17.37 -19.63
CA LEU A 159 7.70 -17.11 -20.52
C LEU A 159 8.12 -16.47 -21.84
N LYS A 160 9.28 -15.84 -21.93
CA LYS A 160 9.85 -15.21 -23.13
C LYS A 160 8.79 -14.42 -23.93
N LEU A 161 8.06 -13.54 -23.26
CA LEU A 161 7.09 -12.69 -23.94
C LEU A 161 7.82 -11.59 -24.70
N ASN A 162 7.47 -11.44 -25.98
CA ASN A 162 7.95 -10.27 -26.74
C ASN A 162 7.07 -9.04 -26.46
N GLU A 163 7.55 -7.84 -26.85
CA GLU A 163 6.84 -6.59 -26.60
C GLU A 163 5.41 -6.59 -27.10
N ARG A 164 5.16 -7.20 -28.29
CA ARG A 164 3.82 -7.29 -28.88
C ARG A 164 2.91 -8.19 -28.03
N GLU A 165 3.41 -9.33 -27.56
CA GLU A 165 2.69 -10.23 -26.65
C GLU A 165 2.35 -9.53 -25.33
N LEU A 166 3.27 -8.71 -24.78
CA LEU A 166 3.03 -7.90 -23.57
C LEU A 166 1.95 -6.85 -23.76
N ILE A 167 1.95 -6.13 -24.88
CA ILE A 167 0.91 -5.13 -25.18
C ILE A 167 -0.45 -5.82 -25.29
N ILE A 168 -0.53 -6.94 -26.01
CA ILE A 168 -1.78 -7.68 -26.18
C ILE A 168 -2.27 -8.25 -24.85
N LEU A 169 -1.37 -8.80 -24.01
CA LEU A 169 -1.69 -9.29 -22.67
C LEU A 169 -2.32 -8.19 -21.82
N LYS A 170 -1.71 -6.99 -21.77
CA LYS A 170 -2.24 -5.85 -21.01
C LYS A 170 -3.65 -5.44 -21.50
N LEU A 171 -3.86 -5.38 -22.81
CA LEU A 171 -5.17 -5.05 -23.38
C LEU A 171 -6.24 -6.13 -23.12
N ILE A 172 -5.84 -7.41 -23.04
CA ILE A 172 -6.73 -8.50 -22.62
C ILE A 172 -7.11 -8.33 -21.14
N CYS A 173 -6.14 -8.04 -20.28
CA CYS A 173 -6.35 -7.80 -18.86
C CYS A 173 -7.21 -6.55 -18.61
N ASP A 174 -7.12 -5.51 -19.45
CA ASP A 174 -8.02 -4.36 -19.46
C ASP A 174 -9.46 -4.70 -19.94
N GLY A 175 -9.77 -5.96 -20.20
CA GLY A 175 -11.08 -6.41 -20.66
C GLY A 175 -11.41 -5.99 -22.10
N ARG A 176 -10.43 -5.60 -22.93
CA ARG A 176 -10.67 -5.14 -24.29
C ARG A 176 -11.04 -6.28 -25.22
N LYS A 177 -12.05 -6.04 -26.06
CA LYS A 177 -12.51 -7.02 -27.08
C LYS A 177 -11.46 -7.17 -28.18
N SER A 178 -11.40 -8.35 -28.81
CA SER A 178 -10.41 -8.67 -29.84
C SER A 178 -10.44 -7.70 -31.03
N LEU A 179 -11.62 -7.14 -31.39
CA LEU A 179 -11.73 -6.15 -32.44
C LEU A 179 -10.96 -4.87 -32.09
N TYR A 180 -11.17 -4.33 -30.89
CA TYR A 180 -10.45 -3.14 -30.40
C TYR A 180 -8.92 -3.37 -30.38
N ILE A 181 -8.51 -4.55 -29.87
CA ILE A 181 -7.09 -4.90 -29.79
C ILE A 181 -6.49 -4.96 -31.19
N SER A 182 -7.21 -5.55 -32.16
CA SER A 182 -6.75 -5.68 -33.54
C SER A 182 -6.50 -4.35 -34.24
N GLU A 183 -7.35 -3.37 -33.99
CA GLU A 183 -7.17 -1.99 -34.48
C GLU A 183 -5.95 -1.29 -33.83
N LYS A 184 -5.77 -1.47 -32.51
CA LYS A 184 -4.66 -0.85 -31.77
C LYS A 184 -3.29 -1.38 -32.17
N VAL A 185 -3.17 -2.70 -32.43
CA VAL A 185 -1.87 -3.32 -32.77
C VAL A 185 -1.71 -3.59 -34.27
N ASN A 186 -2.59 -3.02 -35.08
CA ASN A 186 -2.61 -3.12 -36.54
C ASN A 186 -2.50 -4.57 -37.06
N THR A 187 -3.53 -5.36 -36.73
CA THR A 187 -3.61 -6.78 -37.15
C THR A 187 -5.06 -7.22 -37.34
N SER A 188 -5.29 -8.46 -37.80
CA SER A 188 -6.65 -9.00 -37.92
C SER A 188 -7.20 -9.46 -36.57
N LYS A 189 -8.55 -9.41 -36.40
CA LYS A 189 -9.23 -10.00 -35.23
C LYS A 189 -8.86 -11.46 -35.04
N LYS A 190 -8.81 -12.24 -36.13
CA LYS A 190 -8.44 -13.67 -36.08
C LYS A 190 -7.05 -13.89 -35.49
N ASN A 191 -6.10 -13.00 -35.80
CA ASN A 191 -4.76 -13.07 -35.23
C ASN A 191 -4.76 -12.75 -33.73
N ILE A 192 -5.59 -11.81 -33.27
CA ILE A 192 -5.73 -11.54 -31.84
C ILE A 192 -6.34 -12.73 -31.09
N ASP A 193 -7.38 -13.35 -31.66
CA ASP A 193 -7.99 -14.55 -31.05
C ASP A 193 -6.96 -15.71 -30.94
N TYR A 194 -6.12 -15.89 -31.98
CA TYR A 194 -5.01 -16.84 -31.93
C TYR A 194 -3.97 -16.47 -30.84
N MET A 195 -3.55 -15.21 -30.78
CA MET A 195 -2.59 -14.76 -29.78
C MET A 195 -3.13 -14.85 -28.36
N ARG A 196 -4.43 -14.62 -28.16
CA ARG A 196 -5.10 -14.84 -26.87
C ARG A 196 -4.98 -16.31 -26.43
N THR A 197 -5.29 -17.24 -27.32
CA THR A 197 -5.15 -18.68 -27.04
C THR A 197 -3.69 -19.05 -26.74
N LYS A 198 -2.76 -18.53 -27.53
CA LYS A 198 -1.33 -18.75 -27.33
C LYS A 198 -0.83 -18.21 -25.98
N LEU A 199 -1.29 -17.03 -25.56
CA LEU A 199 -0.97 -16.48 -24.23
C LEU A 199 -1.55 -17.36 -23.13
N MET A 200 -2.82 -17.77 -23.24
CA MET A 200 -3.42 -18.68 -22.25
C MET A 200 -2.64 -19.99 -22.13
N GLN A 201 -2.16 -20.55 -23.23
CA GLN A 201 -1.30 -21.75 -23.21
C GLN A 201 0.05 -21.47 -22.53
N LYS A 202 0.72 -20.35 -22.86
CA LYS A 202 1.99 -19.98 -22.23
C LYS A 202 1.86 -19.81 -20.70
N PHE A 203 0.74 -19.24 -20.24
CA PHE A 203 0.45 -19.05 -18.81
C PHE A 203 -0.17 -20.28 -18.15
N ASN A 204 -0.44 -21.34 -18.90
CA ASN A 204 -1.12 -22.57 -18.47
C ASN A 204 -2.47 -22.29 -17.80
N VAL A 205 -3.31 -21.50 -18.45
CA VAL A 205 -4.64 -21.11 -17.98
C VAL A 205 -5.68 -21.35 -19.07
N SER A 206 -6.95 -21.49 -18.66
CA SER A 206 -8.05 -21.85 -19.56
C SER A 206 -8.98 -20.67 -19.88
N THR A 207 -8.97 -19.63 -19.07
CA THR A 207 -9.87 -18.48 -19.21
C THR A 207 -9.12 -17.14 -19.19
N SER A 208 -9.74 -16.10 -19.76
CA SER A 208 -9.17 -14.73 -19.71
C SER A 208 -9.11 -14.16 -18.28
N ASN A 209 -10.02 -14.58 -17.40
CA ASN A 209 -10.00 -14.15 -16.00
C ASN A 209 -8.83 -14.79 -15.24
N GLU A 210 -8.55 -16.08 -15.49
CA GLU A 210 -7.35 -16.73 -14.95
C GLU A 210 -6.08 -16.10 -15.50
N LEU A 211 -6.07 -15.78 -16.82
CA LEU A 211 -4.93 -15.10 -17.45
C LEU A 211 -4.66 -13.75 -16.79
N MET A 212 -5.70 -12.96 -16.52
CA MET A 212 -5.58 -11.67 -15.83
C MET A 212 -5.03 -11.87 -14.41
N ARG A 213 -5.58 -12.81 -13.63
CA ARG A 213 -5.12 -13.11 -12.27
C ARG A 213 -3.64 -13.50 -12.24
N VAL A 214 -3.22 -14.38 -13.14
CA VAL A 214 -1.83 -14.83 -13.22
C VAL A 214 -0.90 -13.72 -13.75
N ALA A 215 -1.39 -12.87 -14.67
CA ALA A 215 -0.63 -11.72 -15.15
C ALA A 215 -0.39 -10.67 -14.04
N ILE A 216 -1.35 -10.47 -13.13
CA ILE A 216 -1.18 -9.65 -11.93
C ILE A 216 -0.15 -10.29 -11.00
N LEU A 217 -0.32 -11.57 -10.67
CA LEU A 217 0.56 -12.31 -9.77
C LEU A 217 2.02 -12.31 -10.23
N TYR A 218 2.26 -12.30 -11.54
CA TYR A 218 3.61 -12.27 -12.12
C TYR A 218 4.11 -10.86 -12.47
N GLY A 219 3.38 -9.81 -12.09
CA GLY A 219 3.77 -8.43 -12.32
C GLY A 219 3.71 -7.95 -13.78
N PHE A 220 3.11 -8.71 -14.70
CA PHE A 220 2.92 -8.30 -16.09
C PHE A 220 1.82 -7.25 -16.28
N TYR A 221 0.88 -7.21 -15.33
CA TYR A 221 -0.26 -6.31 -15.36
C TYR A 221 -0.57 -5.79 -13.97
N LYS A 222 -0.77 -4.47 -13.86
CA LYS A 222 -1.28 -3.82 -12.66
C LYS A 222 -2.68 -3.29 -13.00
N PRO A 223 -3.72 -3.69 -12.24
CA PRO A 223 -5.07 -3.18 -12.44
C PRO A 223 -5.08 -1.66 -12.30
N ARG A 224 -5.81 -0.98 -13.19
CA ARG A 224 -5.96 0.47 -13.13
C ARG A 224 -6.93 0.83 -12.01
N THR A 225 -6.63 1.88 -11.29
CA THR A 225 -7.55 2.45 -10.31
C THR A 225 -8.74 3.12 -11.01
N ASN A 226 -9.87 3.25 -10.31
CA ASN A 226 -11.05 3.95 -10.86
C ASN A 226 -10.69 5.38 -11.33
N PHE A 227 -9.79 6.06 -10.65
CA PHE A 227 -9.31 7.38 -11.01
C PHE A 227 -8.56 7.40 -12.35
N GLU A 228 -7.73 6.40 -12.62
CA GLU A 228 -7.00 6.27 -13.89
C GLU A 228 -7.94 5.94 -15.05
N ILE A 229 -8.99 5.13 -14.79
CA ILE A 229 -10.03 4.78 -15.76
C ILE A 229 -10.85 6.02 -16.13
N GLU A 230 -11.24 6.83 -15.16
CA GLU A 230 -12.01 8.06 -15.37
C GLU A 230 -11.21 9.12 -16.15
N ASN A 231 -9.92 9.26 -15.86
CA ASN A 231 -9.05 10.16 -16.61
C ASN A 231 -8.88 9.73 -18.08
N ASP A 232 -8.71 8.44 -18.35
CA ASP A 232 -8.66 7.91 -19.73
C ASP A 232 -10.00 8.12 -20.48
N LEU A 233 -11.11 8.00 -19.79
CA LEU A 233 -12.44 8.27 -20.38
C LEU A 233 -12.64 9.75 -20.69
N ASN A 234 -12.14 10.66 -19.86
CA ASN A 234 -12.22 12.09 -20.07
C ASN A 234 -11.29 12.53 -21.22
N ILE A 235 -10.05 12.05 -21.27
CA ILE A 235 -9.12 12.30 -22.38
C ILE A 235 -9.70 11.82 -23.72
N ASN A 236 -10.34 10.64 -23.77
CA ASN A 236 -10.99 10.13 -24.96
C ASN A 236 -12.22 10.96 -25.40
N LYS A 237 -12.97 11.55 -24.46
CA LYS A 237 -14.05 12.49 -24.77
C LYS A 237 -13.51 13.80 -25.36
N ASP A 238 -12.40 14.31 -24.86
CA ASP A 238 -11.78 15.54 -25.34
C ASP A 238 -11.12 15.35 -26.70
N ILE A 239 -10.48 14.21 -26.94
CA ILE A 239 -9.95 13.84 -28.28
C ILE A 239 -11.08 13.74 -29.31
N LYS A 240 -12.22 13.11 -28.97
CA LYS A 240 -13.40 13.07 -29.85
C LYS A 240 -13.96 14.47 -30.13
N LYS A 241 -14.03 15.36 -29.14
CA LYS A 241 -14.47 16.75 -29.33
C LYS A 241 -13.53 17.55 -30.27
N ILE A 242 -12.22 17.30 -30.16
CA ILE A 242 -11.22 17.95 -31.02
C ILE A 242 -11.29 17.43 -32.46
N GLN A 243 -11.52 16.12 -32.64
CA GLN A 243 -11.69 15.51 -33.97
C GLN A 243 -12.97 15.97 -34.65
N LEU A 244 -14.09 16.10 -33.93
CA LEU A 244 -15.36 16.63 -34.44
C LEU A 244 -15.25 18.12 -34.83
N LYS A 245 -14.45 18.93 -34.12
CA LYS A 245 -14.17 20.33 -34.48
C LYS A 245 -13.25 20.48 -35.72
N LYS A 246 -12.43 19.48 -36.03
CA LYS A 246 -11.55 19.47 -37.22
C LYS A 246 -12.22 18.92 -38.47
N SER A 247 -13.33 18.18 -38.35
CA SER A 247 -14.09 17.63 -39.47
C SER A 247 -15.21 18.54 -39.98
N GLY A 248 -15.30 19.78 -39.52
CA GLY A 248 -16.12 20.85 -40.10
C GLY A 248 -17.58 20.48 -40.38
N PHE A 249 -18.37 20.31 -39.34
CA PHE A 249 -19.81 20.52 -39.37
C PHE A 249 -20.18 21.36 -38.15
#